data_95076d285df5af765f228dd5c1db9ae0
#
_entry.id   95076d285df5af765f228dd5c1db9ae0
#
_cell.length_a   1.000
_cell.length_b   1.000
_cell.length_c   1.000
_cell.angle_alpha   90.00
_cell.angle_beta   90.00
_cell.angle_gamma   90.00
#
_symmetry.space_group_name_H-M   'P 1'
#
loop_
_entity.id
_entity.type
_entity.pdbx_description
1 polymer ?
#
loop_
_entity_poly.entity_id
_entity_poly.type
_entity_poly.pdbx_seq_one_letter_code
_entity_poly.pdbx_strand_id
1 'polypeptide(L)'
;MKPVFKIFSLISMVVLLSAFQLIKTSLTVTVRDELGNVVEGAKVQLFENEADYTAEKNVVAEGETDKKGIVKLKELKAIPYYVIVKKDDKDNSGGGEQTAKLDENKINKVTIIIQ
;
A
#
# COMPACT_ATOMS: atom_id res chain seq x y z
N MET A 1 19.85 38.58 23.69
CA MET A 1 19.96 37.16 23.95
C MET A 1 18.65 36.46 24.21
N LYS A 2 17.78 36.99 25.03
CA LYS A 2 16.48 36.39 25.31
C LYS A 2 15.58 36.20 24.08
N PRO A 3 15.51 37.12 23.06
CA PRO A 3 14.69 36.90 21.88
C PRO A 3 15.12 35.68 21.03
N VAL A 4 16.41 35.44 20.93
CA VAL A 4 16.97 34.32 20.15
C VAL A 4 16.58 32.98 20.77
N PHE A 5 16.55 32.89 22.08
CA PHE A 5 16.18 31.70 22.82
C PHE A 5 14.70 31.32 22.62
N LYS A 6 13.82 32.31 22.59
CA LYS A 6 12.38 32.11 22.35
C LYS A 6 12.10 31.62 20.93
N ILE A 7 12.78 32.15 19.93
CA ILE A 7 12.65 31.73 18.53
C ILE A 7 13.07 30.28 18.37
N PHE A 8 14.14 29.86 19.00
CA PHE A 8 14.65 28.49 18.97
C PHE A 8 13.62 27.50 19.55
N SER A 9 12.99 27.85 20.67
CA SER A 9 11.95 27.03 21.30
C SER A 9 10.72 26.84 20.39
N LEU A 10 10.29 27.89 19.69
CA LEU A 10 9.18 27.82 18.74
C LEU A 10 9.47 26.89 17.56
N ILE A 11 10.66 26.96 16.99
CA ILE A 11 11.08 26.11 15.89
C ILE A 11 11.08 24.63 16.32
N SER A 12 11.58 24.32 17.50
CA SER A 12 11.58 22.98 18.05
C SER A 12 10.17 22.41 18.22
N MET A 13 9.23 23.23 18.66
CA MET A 13 7.84 22.81 18.85
C MET A 13 7.14 22.53 17.50
N VAL A 14 7.38 23.33 16.47
CA VAL A 14 6.84 23.13 15.12
C VAL A 14 7.34 21.79 14.53
N VAL A 15 8.61 21.46 14.71
CA VAL A 15 9.19 20.21 14.24
C VAL A 15 8.53 19.01 14.92
N LEU A 16 8.26 19.09 16.22
CA LEU A 16 7.58 18.02 16.96
C LEU A 16 6.14 17.80 16.45
N LEU A 17 5.40 18.88 16.19
CA LEU A 17 4.05 18.79 15.67
C LEU A 17 4.02 18.15 14.27
N SER A 18 4.98 18.47 13.42
CA SER A 18 5.09 17.91 12.09
C SER A 18 5.34 16.38 12.12
N ALA A 19 6.05 15.87 13.12
CA ALA A 19 6.34 14.45 13.26
C ALA A 19 5.09 13.60 13.50
N PHE A 20 4.02 14.15 14.06
CA PHE A 20 2.77 13.42 14.30
C PHE A 20 1.84 13.32 13.09
N GLN A 21 2.18 13.99 11.99
CA GLN A 21 1.34 14.04 10.78
C GLN A 21 1.83 13.14 9.64
N LEU A 22 2.75 12.21 9.93
CA LEU A 22 3.44 11.43 8.90
C LEU A 22 2.77 10.09 8.55
N ILE A 23 1.73 9.67 9.27
CA ILE A 23 1.03 8.42 8.95
C ILE A 23 0.04 8.68 7.81
N LYS A 24 0.34 8.13 6.64
CA LYS A 24 -0.51 8.20 5.47
C LYS A 24 -1.18 6.85 5.23
N THR A 25 -2.28 6.87 4.48
CA THR A 25 -2.98 5.65 4.10
C THR A 25 -2.07 4.77 3.25
N SER A 26 -1.87 3.53 3.66
CA SER A 26 -1.07 2.56 2.93
C SER A 26 -1.73 1.19 2.92
N LEU A 27 -1.31 0.34 1.99
CA LEU A 27 -1.77 -1.04 1.88
C LEU A 27 -0.56 -1.96 1.87
N THR A 28 -0.51 -2.88 2.82
CA THR A 28 0.48 -3.96 2.85
C THR A 28 -0.17 -5.21 2.27
N VAL A 29 0.36 -5.69 1.16
CA VAL A 29 -0.14 -6.88 0.48
C VAL A 29 0.80 -8.04 0.74
N THR A 30 0.25 -9.15 1.24
CA THR A 30 0.97 -10.41 1.35
C THR A 30 0.45 -11.34 0.25
N VAL A 31 1.34 -11.88 -0.55
CA VAL A 31 1.00 -12.79 -1.64
C VAL A 31 1.40 -14.21 -1.26
N ARG A 32 0.44 -15.14 -1.36
CA ARG A 32 0.64 -16.55 -1.10
C ARG A 32 0.15 -17.37 -2.29
N ASP A 33 0.70 -18.57 -2.46
CA ASP A 33 0.18 -19.54 -3.44
C ASP A 33 -0.94 -20.39 -2.81
N GLU A 34 -1.49 -21.32 -3.59
CA GLU A 34 -2.57 -22.22 -3.14
C GLU A 34 -2.19 -23.10 -1.95
N LEU A 35 -0.91 -23.36 -1.77
CA LEU A 35 -0.40 -24.19 -0.67
C LEU A 35 -0.12 -23.37 0.59
N GLY A 36 -0.33 -22.05 0.52
CA GLY A 36 -0.08 -21.15 1.64
C GLY A 36 1.34 -20.64 1.73
N ASN A 37 2.21 -20.95 0.76
CA ASN A 37 3.57 -20.46 0.74
C ASN A 37 3.61 -18.99 0.30
N VAL A 38 4.47 -18.20 0.93
CA VAL A 38 4.68 -16.82 0.49
C VAL A 38 5.39 -16.79 -0.85
N VAL A 39 5.08 -15.78 -1.67
CA VAL A 39 5.60 -15.64 -3.04
C VAL A 39 6.46 -14.38 -3.14
N GLU A 40 7.76 -14.56 -3.41
CA GLU A 40 8.69 -13.47 -3.69
C GLU A 40 8.60 -13.06 -5.16
N GLY A 41 8.76 -11.77 -5.44
CA GLY A 41 8.80 -11.26 -6.80
C GLY A 41 7.46 -11.22 -7.53
N ALA A 42 6.35 -11.29 -6.79
CA ALA A 42 5.02 -11.10 -7.37
C ALA A 42 4.77 -9.62 -7.64
N LYS A 43 4.34 -9.30 -8.85
CA LYS A 43 3.99 -7.92 -9.21
C LYS A 43 2.57 -7.62 -8.77
N VAL A 44 2.41 -6.57 -7.98
CA VAL A 44 1.12 -6.12 -7.44
C VAL A 44 0.80 -4.76 -8.03
N GLN A 45 -0.37 -4.62 -8.64
CA GLN A 45 -0.85 -3.39 -9.25
C GLN A 45 -2.22 -3.02 -8.72
N LEU A 46 -2.44 -1.75 -8.40
CA LEU A 46 -3.73 -1.23 -7.94
C LEU A 46 -4.38 -0.35 -8.99
N PHE A 47 -5.71 -0.45 -9.05
CA PHE A 47 -6.57 0.34 -9.95
C PHE A 47 -7.71 0.93 -9.15
N GLU A 48 -8.16 2.12 -9.52
CA GLU A 48 -9.24 2.81 -8.79
C GLU A 48 -10.64 2.42 -9.24
N ASN A 49 -10.79 1.84 -10.43
CA ASN A 49 -12.10 1.45 -10.95
C ASN A 49 -12.00 0.18 -11.79
N GLU A 50 -13.16 -0.42 -12.03
CA GLU A 50 -13.26 -1.68 -12.76
C GLU A 50 -12.82 -1.58 -14.21
N ALA A 51 -13.11 -0.47 -14.87
CA ALA A 51 -12.74 -0.28 -16.28
C ALA A 51 -11.23 -0.29 -16.46
N ASP A 52 -10.49 0.40 -15.60
CA ASP A 52 -9.03 0.44 -15.62
C ASP A 52 -8.44 -0.92 -15.27
N TYR A 53 -9.01 -1.59 -14.29
CA TYR A 53 -8.62 -2.94 -13.87
C TYR A 53 -8.78 -3.94 -15.03
N THR A 54 -9.93 -3.93 -15.69
CA THR A 54 -10.22 -4.84 -16.82
C THR A 54 -9.29 -4.57 -18.00
N ALA A 55 -9.01 -3.31 -18.29
CA ALA A 55 -8.13 -2.91 -19.38
C ALA A 55 -6.65 -2.95 -19.01
N GLU A 56 -6.32 -3.16 -17.74
CA GLU A 56 -4.96 -3.06 -17.17
C GLU A 56 -4.29 -1.75 -17.53
N LYS A 57 -5.02 -0.65 -17.38
CA LYS A 57 -4.55 0.72 -17.64
C LYS A 57 -4.62 1.58 -16.40
N ASN A 58 -3.88 2.69 -16.42
CA ASN A 58 -3.94 3.70 -15.35
C ASN A 58 -3.66 3.12 -13.97
N VAL A 59 -2.60 2.32 -13.87
CA VAL A 59 -2.11 1.79 -12.59
C VAL A 59 -1.79 2.95 -11.66
N VAL A 60 -2.38 2.96 -10.47
CA VAL A 60 -2.18 4.05 -9.51
C VAL A 60 -1.12 3.76 -8.47
N ALA A 61 -0.78 2.50 -8.26
CA ALA A 61 0.33 2.09 -7.41
C ALA A 61 0.76 0.68 -7.81
N GLU A 62 2.06 0.41 -7.73
CA GLU A 62 2.58 -0.92 -8.02
C GLU A 62 3.88 -1.19 -7.26
N GLY A 63 4.19 -2.47 -7.11
CA GLY A 63 5.43 -2.93 -6.51
C GLY A 63 5.56 -4.43 -6.62
N GLU A 64 6.69 -4.96 -6.18
CA GLU A 64 6.96 -6.40 -6.16
C GLU A 64 7.14 -6.88 -4.73
N THR A 65 6.67 -8.08 -4.44
CA THR A 65 6.83 -8.68 -3.12
C THR A 65 8.28 -9.03 -2.82
N ASP A 66 8.64 -8.90 -1.55
CA ASP A 66 9.96 -9.25 -1.03
C ASP A 66 10.04 -10.77 -0.71
N LYS A 67 11.13 -11.18 -0.04
CA LYS A 67 11.33 -12.59 0.35
C LYS A 67 10.26 -13.14 1.29
N LYS A 68 9.54 -12.27 1.99
CA LYS A 68 8.43 -12.65 2.87
C LYS A 68 7.09 -12.63 2.15
N GLY A 69 7.08 -12.35 0.85
CA GLY A 69 5.86 -12.24 0.06
C GLY A 69 5.09 -10.95 0.31
N ILE A 70 5.75 -9.91 0.78
CA ILE A 70 5.11 -8.67 1.22
C ILE A 70 5.55 -7.50 0.34
N VAL A 71 4.59 -6.66 -0.03
CA VAL A 71 4.84 -5.36 -0.66
C VAL A 71 3.99 -4.31 0.03
N LYS A 72 4.55 -3.12 0.21
CA LYS A 72 3.88 -1.99 0.84
C LYS A 72 3.64 -0.90 -0.19
N LEU A 73 2.39 -0.54 -0.40
CA LEU A 73 1.97 0.52 -1.32
C LEU A 73 1.51 1.72 -0.51
N LYS A 74 2.13 2.88 -0.74
CA LYS A 74 1.99 4.06 0.11
C LYS A 74 1.22 5.16 -0.62
N GLU A 75 0.80 6.19 0.17
CA GLU A 75 0.15 7.39 -0.33
C GLU A 75 -1.12 7.08 -1.13
N LEU A 76 -1.94 6.20 -0.57
CA LEU A 76 -3.20 5.78 -1.17
C LEU A 76 -4.37 6.61 -0.64
N LYS A 77 -5.49 6.54 -1.36
CA LYS A 77 -6.76 7.11 -0.93
C LYS A 77 -7.50 6.10 -0.05
N ALA A 78 -8.42 6.59 0.77
CA ALA A 78 -9.29 5.73 1.58
C ALA A 78 -10.49 5.26 0.74
N ILE A 79 -10.21 4.46 -0.26
CA ILE A 79 -11.19 3.87 -1.19
C ILE A 79 -10.94 2.38 -1.35
N PRO A 80 -11.90 1.61 -1.89
CA PRO A 80 -11.62 0.24 -2.34
C PRO A 80 -10.76 0.29 -3.60
N TYR A 81 -9.79 -0.61 -3.70
CA TYR A 81 -8.94 -0.75 -4.89
C TYR A 81 -9.16 -2.08 -5.56
N TYR A 82 -9.10 -2.10 -6.89
CA TYR A 82 -8.98 -3.34 -7.65
C TYR A 82 -7.50 -3.72 -7.71
N VAL A 83 -7.20 -5.01 -7.61
CA VAL A 83 -5.84 -5.52 -7.47
C VAL A 83 -5.56 -6.58 -8.52
N ILE A 84 -4.43 -6.42 -9.23
CA ILE A 84 -3.89 -7.50 -10.07
C ILE A 84 -2.55 -7.91 -9.49
N VAL A 85 -2.41 -9.22 -9.25
CA VAL A 85 -1.15 -9.82 -8.80
C VAL A 85 -0.74 -10.87 -9.80
N LYS A 86 0.51 -10.80 -10.27
CA LYS A 86 1.06 -11.75 -11.24
C LYS A 86 2.43 -12.23 -10.83
N LYS A 87 2.67 -13.53 -10.98
CA LYS A 87 3.97 -14.15 -10.84
C LYS A 87 4.06 -15.30 -11.84
N ASP A 88 4.92 -15.15 -12.85
CA ASP A 88 5.06 -16.10 -13.95
C ASP A 88 3.68 -16.36 -14.62
N ASP A 89 3.18 -17.58 -14.62
CA ASP A 89 1.88 -17.93 -15.19
C ASP A 89 0.72 -17.93 -14.17
N LYS A 90 1.01 -17.47 -12.95
CA LYS A 90 0.02 -17.40 -11.86
C LYS A 90 -0.52 -15.98 -11.68
N ASP A 91 -1.78 -15.89 -11.29
CA ASP A 91 -2.42 -14.63 -10.97
C ASP A 91 -3.45 -14.78 -9.84
N ASN A 92 -4.07 -13.66 -9.47
CA ASN A 92 -5.07 -13.66 -8.40
C ASN A 92 -6.52 -13.83 -8.88
N SER A 93 -6.75 -14.35 -10.07
CA SER A 93 -8.10 -14.61 -10.56
C SER A 93 -8.81 -15.56 -9.60
N GLY A 94 -9.96 -15.12 -9.05
CA GLY A 94 -10.70 -15.88 -8.04
C GLY A 94 -10.09 -15.88 -6.64
N GLY A 95 -8.94 -15.23 -6.45
CA GLY A 95 -8.22 -15.20 -5.16
C GLY A 95 -8.22 -13.87 -4.45
N GLY A 96 -9.14 -12.98 -4.80
CA GLY A 96 -9.24 -11.63 -4.24
C GLY A 96 -8.85 -10.57 -5.26
N GLU A 97 -9.85 -9.91 -5.83
CA GLU A 97 -9.67 -8.96 -6.92
C GLU A 97 -9.96 -7.52 -6.51
N GLN A 98 -10.56 -7.34 -5.35
CA GLN A 98 -10.92 -6.02 -4.83
C GLN A 98 -10.72 -5.97 -3.32
N THR A 99 -10.15 -4.87 -2.82
CA THR A 99 -10.04 -4.64 -1.39
C THR A 99 -11.35 -4.10 -0.83
N ALA A 100 -11.53 -4.18 0.48
CA ALA A 100 -12.48 -3.33 1.18
C ALA A 100 -12.02 -1.88 1.08
N LYS A 101 -12.89 -0.94 1.41
CA LYS A 101 -12.51 0.47 1.56
C LYS A 101 -11.37 0.57 2.58
N LEU A 102 -10.27 1.21 2.21
CA LEU A 102 -9.14 1.38 3.11
C LEU A 102 -9.47 2.35 4.24
N ASP A 103 -8.92 2.08 5.42
CA ASP A 103 -8.98 3.01 6.54
C ASP A 103 -7.98 4.14 6.31
N GLU A 104 -8.46 5.37 6.48
CA GLU A 104 -7.65 6.56 6.27
C GLU A 104 -6.56 6.69 7.35
N ASN A 105 -5.38 7.13 6.93
CA ASN A 105 -4.23 7.38 7.82
C ASN A 105 -3.83 6.17 8.65
N LYS A 106 -3.92 4.99 8.06
CA LYS A 106 -3.55 3.72 8.69
C LYS A 106 -2.80 2.83 7.71
N ILE A 107 -2.13 1.83 8.27
CA ILE A 107 -1.57 0.72 7.51
C ILE A 107 -2.66 -0.33 7.38
N ASN A 108 -3.18 -0.49 6.17
CA ASN A 108 -4.16 -1.53 5.85
C ASN A 108 -3.42 -2.79 5.39
N LYS A 109 -3.97 -3.97 5.65
CA LYS A 109 -3.33 -5.23 5.30
C LYS A 109 -4.31 -6.15 4.58
N VAL A 110 -3.84 -6.79 3.52
CA VAL A 110 -4.60 -7.83 2.80
C VAL A 110 -3.67 -8.98 2.44
N THR A 111 -4.25 -10.16 2.32
CA THR A 111 -3.56 -11.35 1.79
C THR A 111 -4.24 -11.76 0.50
N ILE A 112 -3.46 -11.99 -0.54
CA ILE A 112 -3.95 -12.37 -1.85
C ILE A 112 -3.34 -13.71 -2.24
N ILE A 113 -4.19 -14.59 -2.75
CA ILE A 113 -3.78 -15.93 -3.19
C ILE A 113 -3.68 -15.93 -4.71
N ILE A 114 -2.57 -16.48 -5.21
CA ILE A 114 -2.38 -16.68 -6.65
C ILE A 114 -2.33 -18.15 -6.99
N GLN A 115 -2.78 -18.48 -8.19
CA GLN A 115 -2.83 -19.85 -8.67
C GLN A 115 -2.71 -19.93 -10.20
#